data_b74fdabd59686fbad0cf67e42f22b2e2
#
_entry.id   b74fdabd59686fbad0cf67e42f22b2e2
#
_cell.length_a   1.000
_cell.length_b   1.000
_cell.length_c   1.000
_cell.angle_alpha   90.00
_cell.angle_beta   90.00
_cell.angle_gamma   90.00
#
_symmetry.space_group_name_H-M   'P 1'
#
loop_
_entity.id
_entity.type
_entity.pdbx_description
1 polymer ?
#
loop_
_entity_poly.entity_id
_entity_poly.type
_entity_poly.pdbx_seq_one_letter_code
_entity_poly.pdbx_strand_id
1 'polypeptide(L)'
;MSYASKVRFLDRSTPPHIVTLILLAGLSALVMNIFLPSLPNMTAHFQTEYWIMQLSVAVYLGVNAVLQILIGPISDKMGRRPVILWGIGGFCVATLGCIYAPDIYTFLGFRMAQAVIVTAMVLSRAVVRDCVPQDQAASMIGYVTMGMAVVPMIGPAFGGVLDQVFGWQANFWLLLILGLGLYWLTWRDLGETATVSGLSLGQQFAQYPELLTSPRFWGYAVAAAMSSGAFFAYLGGAPYVGTEVFGMSPAVLGFFFGAPAIGYFLGNFISGRFSARIGVDRMVLVGTFINCTGILLSMGVFWLGLGSQWTFFGFMTFVGLGNGMTIPNATAGMLSVRPHLAGTASGLGGAIMLGGGAALSALAGALLVQGTGAWPLLWIMLVTAVCAIVAIQLVIWRSRQLRGLDSAG
;
A
#
# COMPACT_ATOMS: atom_id res chain seq x y z
N MET A 1 -32.96 8.03 7.68
CA MET A 1 -32.59 6.74 8.32
C MET A 1 -31.11 6.55 8.15
N SER A 2 -30.35 6.29 9.21
CA SER A 2 -28.92 6.07 9.13
C SER A 2 -28.60 4.76 8.39
N TYR A 3 -27.45 4.65 7.77
CA TYR A 3 -26.96 3.42 7.12
C TYR A 3 -27.09 2.20 8.04
N ALA A 4 -26.68 2.34 9.30
CA ALA A 4 -26.73 1.28 10.31
C ALA A 4 -28.13 0.70 10.56
N SER A 5 -29.22 1.47 10.34
CA SER A 5 -30.59 1.00 10.56
C SER A 5 -31.14 0.12 9.45
N LYS A 6 -30.44 0.02 8.30
CA LYS A 6 -30.85 -0.75 7.11
C LYS A 6 -30.01 -2.01 6.89
N VAL A 7 -28.87 -2.16 7.59
CA VAL A 7 -27.91 -3.24 7.37
C VAL A 7 -28.25 -4.46 8.20
N ARG A 8 -28.37 -5.62 7.56
CA ARG A 8 -28.46 -6.93 8.21
C ARG A 8 -27.25 -7.77 7.81
N PHE A 9 -26.49 -8.23 8.80
CA PHE A 9 -25.32 -9.06 8.55
C PHE A 9 -25.71 -10.39 7.87
N LEU A 10 -24.97 -10.79 6.84
CA LEU A 10 -25.21 -11.96 5.98
C LEU A 10 -26.52 -11.93 5.17
N ASP A 11 -27.06 -10.74 4.92
CA ASP A 11 -28.24 -10.53 4.09
C ASP A 11 -27.91 -9.64 2.90
N ARG A 12 -27.64 -10.27 1.76
CA ARG A 12 -27.29 -9.60 0.47
C ARG A 12 -28.40 -8.71 -0.12
N SER A 13 -29.61 -8.75 0.45
CA SER A 13 -30.70 -7.86 0.04
C SER A 13 -30.58 -6.47 0.68
N THR A 14 -29.69 -6.32 1.66
CA THR A 14 -29.38 -5.08 2.34
C THR A 14 -27.97 -4.60 1.94
N PRO A 15 -27.60 -3.33 2.20
CA PRO A 15 -26.22 -2.89 2.06
C PRO A 15 -25.26 -3.78 2.87
N PRO A 16 -24.03 -4.06 2.37
CA PRO A 16 -23.11 -4.98 3.04
C PRO A 16 -22.65 -4.44 4.40
N HIS A 17 -22.38 -5.34 5.32
CA HIS A 17 -21.88 -4.96 6.63
C HIS A 17 -20.47 -4.40 6.55
N ILE A 18 -20.16 -3.36 7.33
CA ILE A 18 -18.86 -2.68 7.32
C ILE A 18 -17.69 -3.64 7.59
N VAL A 19 -17.88 -4.65 8.42
CA VAL A 19 -16.86 -5.68 8.71
C VAL A 19 -16.46 -6.43 7.45
N THR A 20 -17.40 -6.76 6.56
CA THR A 20 -17.11 -7.41 5.27
C THR A 20 -16.19 -6.53 4.42
N LEU A 21 -16.45 -5.22 4.36
CA LEU A 21 -15.64 -4.27 3.61
C LEU A 21 -14.25 -4.06 4.22
N ILE A 22 -14.15 -4.04 5.55
CA ILE A 22 -12.86 -3.99 6.26
C ILE A 22 -12.04 -5.24 5.98
N LEU A 23 -12.65 -6.44 6.03
CA LEU A 23 -11.97 -7.69 5.75
C LEU A 23 -11.53 -7.81 4.30
N LEU A 24 -12.31 -7.31 3.33
CA LEU A 24 -11.94 -7.24 1.91
C LEU A 24 -10.67 -6.42 1.70
N ALA A 25 -10.62 -5.23 2.30
CA ALA A 25 -9.45 -4.36 2.22
C ALA A 25 -8.26 -4.94 3.01
N GLY A 26 -8.53 -5.49 4.20
CA GLY A 26 -7.52 -6.07 5.08
C GLY A 26 -6.83 -7.30 4.50
N LEU A 27 -7.57 -8.22 3.86
CA LEU A 27 -6.96 -9.38 3.21
C LEU A 27 -6.00 -8.96 2.09
N SER A 28 -6.36 -7.97 1.28
CA SER A 28 -5.48 -7.45 0.23
C SER A 28 -4.16 -6.90 0.79
N ALA A 29 -4.23 -6.21 1.94
CA ALA A 29 -3.03 -5.71 2.62
C ALA A 29 -2.23 -6.86 3.26
N LEU A 30 -2.90 -7.90 3.80
CA LEU A 30 -2.25 -9.05 4.41
C LEU A 30 -1.45 -9.86 3.39
N VAL A 31 -2.02 -10.12 2.22
CA VAL A 31 -1.38 -10.84 1.10
C VAL A 31 -0.03 -10.21 0.72
N MET A 32 0.07 -8.90 0.82
CA MET A 32 1.29 -8.17 0.50
C MET A 32 2.37 -8.30 1.58
N ASN A 33 1.99 -8.43 2.85
CA ASN A 33 2.91 -8.19 3.97
C ASN A 33 3.26 -9.45 4.78
N ILE A 34 2.36 -10.46 4.87
CA ILE A 34 2.50 -11.58 5.82
C ILE A 34 3.75 -12.43 5.57
N PHE A 35 4.12 -12.66 4.32
CA PHE A 35 5.22 -13.55 3.94
C PHE A 35 6.60 -12.87 3.87
N LEU A 36 6.66 -11.52 4.05
CA LEU A 36 7.92 -10.78 3.91
C LEU A 36 9.06 -11.29 4.79
N PRO A 37 8.84 -11.65 6.07
CA PRO A 37 9.90 -12.23 6.89
C PRO A 37 10.41 -13.59 6.38
N SER A 38 9.62 -14.27 5.56
CA SER A 38 9.94 -15.58 4.99
C SER A 38 10.77 -15.51 3.70
N LEU A 39 10.95 -14.32 3.11
CA LEU A 39 11.68 -14.18 1.84
C LEU A 39 13.05 -14.86 1.83
N PRO A 40 13.89 -14.77 2.87
CA PRO A 40 15.17 -15.47 2.92
C PRO A 40 15.01 -16.98 2.92
N ASN A 41 14.09 -17.56 3.71
CA ASN A 41 13.81 -18.98 3.75
C ASN A 41 13.27 -19.49 2.41
N MET A 42 12.40 -18.70 1.76
CA MET A 42 11.90 -19.00 0.41
C MET A 42 13.01 -18.97 -0.63
N THR A 43 13.97 -18.04 -0.52
CA THR A 43 15.16 -17.95 -1.38
C THR A 43 15.99 -19.22 -1.28
N ALA A 44 16.23 -19.70 -0.07
CA ALA A 44 16.94 -20.94 0.18
C ALA A 44 16.18 -22.18 -0.33
N HIS A 45 14.85 -22.24 -0.12
CA HIS A 45 13.99 -23.33 -0.57
C HIS A 45 14.01 -23.50 -2.10
N PHE A 46 13.86 -22.39 -2.84
CA PHE A 46 13.87 -22.40 -4.31
C PHE A 46 15.29 -22.39 -4.91
N GLN A 47 16.35 -22.39 -4.07
CA GLN A 47 17.75 -22.34 -4.50
C GLN A 47 18.00 -21.23 -5.54
N THR A 48 17.49 -20.05 -5.27
CA THR A 48 17.53 -18.88 -6.17
C THR A 48 18.30 -17.73 -5.53
N GLU A 49 18.59 -16.69 -6.31
CA GLU A 49 19.17 -15.46 -5.78
C GLU A 49 18.10 -14.59 -5.13
N TYR A 50 18.47 -13.84 -4.09
CA TYR A 50 17.53 -13.00 -3.36
C TYR A 50 16.82 -11.97 -4.24
N TRP A 51 17.51 -11.40 -5.22
CA TRP A 51 16.90 -10.42 -6.13
C TRP A 51 15.77 -11.01 -6.99
N ILE A 52 15.86 -12.30 -7.35
CA ILE A 52 14.78 -13.00 -8.07
C ILE A 52 13.59 -13.20 -7.14
N MET A 53 13.83 -13.65 -5.91
CA MET A 53 12.78 -13.79 -4.91
C MET A 53 12.10 -12.44 -4.61
N GLN A 54 12.88 -11.35 -4.59
CA GLN A 54 12.40 -9.98 -4.39
C GLN A 54 11.39 -9.54 -5.46
N LEU A 55 11.40 -10.12 -6.67
CA LEU A 55 10.39 -9.86 -7.70
C LEU A 55 8.99 -10.27 -7.24
N SER A 56 8.87 -11.20 -6.29
CA SER A 56 7.59 -11.56 -5.65
C SER A 56 6.92 -10.37 -4.93
N VAL A 57 7.68 -9.35 -4.56
CA VAL A 57 7.20 -8.09 -4.00
C VAL A 57 7.12 -7.02 -5.09
N ALA A 58 8.23 -6.79 -5.81
CA ALA A 58 8.35 -5.69 -6.76
C ALA A 58 7.38 -5.81 -7.94
N VAL A 59 7.36 -6.95 -8.64
CA VAL A 59 6.46 -7.16 -9.79
C VAL A 59 5.01 -7.26 -9.33
N TYR A 60 4.76 -7.85 -8.15
CA TYR A 60 3.43 -7.87 -7.55
C TYR A 60 2.87 -6.45 -7.34
N LEU A 61 3.67 -5.51 -6.83
CA LEU A 61 3.29 -4.09 -6.71
C LEU A 61 3.01 -3.46 -8.09
N GLY A 62 3.83 -3.78 -9.09
CA GLY A 62 3.62 -3.31 -10.46
C GLY A 62 2.30 -3.81 -11.06
N VAL A 63 2.00 -5.10 -10.90
CA VAL A 63 0.71 -5.69 -11.34
C VAL A 63 -0.46 -5.05 -10.59
N ASN A 64 -0.33 -4.83 -9.28
CA ASN A 64 -1.34 -4.11 -8.50
C ASN A 64 -1.58 -2.70 -9.03
N ALA A 65 -0.53 -1.96 -9.40
CA ALA A 65 -0.66 -0.61 -9.96
C ALA A 65 -1.50 -0.61 -11.25
N VAL A 66 -1.25 -1.56 -12.15
CA VAL A 66 -2.02 -1.72 -13.39
C VAL A 66 -3.47 -2.10 -13.09
N LEU A 67 -3.68 -3.09 -12.22
CA LEU A 67 -5.02 -3.56 -11.87
C LEU A 67 -5.86 -2.47 -11.21
N GLN A 68 -5.29 -1.60 -10.37
CA GLN A 68 -6.02 -0.49 -9.76
C GLN A 68 -6.62 0.48 -10.78
N ILE A 69 -5.96 0.67 -11.92
CA ILE A 69 -6.49 1.51 -13.01
C ILE A 69 -7.66 0.84 -13.73
N LEU A 70 -7.58 -0.48 -13.90
CA LEU A 70 -8.51 -1.24 -14.74
C LEU A 70 -9.77 -1.69 -13.99
N ILE A 71 -9.64 -2.00 -12.69
CA ILE A 71 -10.72 -2.63 -11.90
C ILE A 71 -11.95 -1.73 -11.77
N GLY A 72 -11.78 -0.42 -11.58
CA GLY A 72 -12.88 0.52 -11.50
C GLY A 72 -13.82 0.40 -12.70
N PRO A 73 -13.35 0.71 -13.90
CA PRO A 73 -14.12 0.63 -15.13
C PRO A 73 -14.70 -0.77 -15.44
N ILE A 74 -13.93 -1.84 -15.15
CA ILE A 74 -14.41 -3.21 -15.32
C ILE A 74 -15.64 -3.46 -14.43
N SER A 75 -15.55 -3.06 -13.17
CA SER A 75 -16.63 -3.27 -12.21
C SER A 75 -17.86 -2.38 -12.44
N ASP A 76 -17.66 -1.20 -13.04
CA ASP A 76 -18.77 -0.32 -13.44
C ASP A 76 -19.60 -0.95 -14.56
N LYS A 77 -18.97 -1.76 -15.43
CA LYS A 77 -19.62 -2.45 -16.53
C LYS A 77 -20.20 -3.82 -16.14
N MET A 78 -19.47 -4.57 -15.30
CA MET A 78 -19.79 -5.97 -14.97
C MET A 78 -20.51 -6.12 -13.63
N GLY A 79 -20.58 -5.06 -12.84
CA GLY A 79 -21.08 -5.06 -11.46
C GLY A 79 -19.97 -5.23 -10.43
N ARG A 80 -20.18 -4.69 -9.21
CA ARG A 80 -19.20 -4.76 -8.10
C ARG A 80 -19.06 -6.20 -7.60
N ARG A 81 -20.20 -6.85 -7.35
CA ARG A 81 -20.25 -8.16 -6.73
C ARG A 81 -19.55 -9.26 -7.54
N PRO A 82 -19.82 -9.49 -8.83
CA PRO A 82 -19.17 -10.54 -9.59
C PRO A 82 -17.65 -10.31 -9.68
N VAL A 83 -17.20 -9.07 -9.90
CA VAL A 83 -15.77 -8.75 -10.01
C VAL A 83 -15.03 -9.03 -8.70
N ILE A 84 -15.62 -8.69 -7.55
CA ILE A 84 -15.02 -9.02 -6.24
C ILE A 84 -14.94 -10.54 -6.04
N LEU A 85 -16.01 -11.27 -6.31
CA LEU A 85 -16.05 -12.73 -6.16
C LEU A 85 -15.06 -13.43 -7.08
N TRP A 86 -14.96 -13.02 -8.33
CA TRP A 86 -13.94 -13.56 -9.27
C TRP A 86 -12.53 -13.22 -8.81
N GLY A 87 -12.32 -12.01 -8.29
CA GLY A 87 -11.03 -11.59 -7.72
C GLY A 87 -10.60 -12.47 -6.55
N ILE A 88 -11.49 -12.72 -5.58
CA ILE A 88 -11.19 -13.58 -4.43
C ILE A 88 -11.04 -15.05 -4.87
N GLY A 89 -11.90 -15.54 -5.76
CA GLY A 89 -11.81 -16.91 -6.29
C GLY A 89 -10.50 -17.15 -7.03
N GLY A 90 -10.13 -16.24 -7.94
CA GLY A 90 -8.86 -16.28 -8.65
C GLY A 90 -7.65 -16.21 -7.72
N PHE A 91 -7.73 -15.37 -6.67
CA PHE A 91 -6.72 -15.30 -5.61
C PHE A 91 -6.56 -16.66 -4.89
N CYS A 92 -7.65 -17.33 -4.52
CA CYS A 92 -7.57 -18.64 -3.85
C CYS A 92 -6.90 -19.69 -4.75
N VAL A 93 -7.25 -19.74 -6.05
CA VAL A 93 -6.61 -20.64 -7.02
C VAL A 93 -5.11 -20.31 -7.17
N ALA A 94 -4.77 -19.04 -7.32
CA ALA A 94 -3.38 -18.60 -7.41
C ALA A 94 -2.59 -18.91 -6.14
N THR A 95 -3.22 -18.81 -4.96
CA THR A 95 -2.60 -19.16 -3.68
C THR A 95 -2.26 -20.65 -3.60
N LEU A 96 -3.14 -21.52 -4.07
CA LEU A 96 -2.84 -22.95 -4.21
C LEU A 96 -1.64 -23.19 -5.14
N GLY A 97 -1.58 -22.46 -6.27
CA GLY A 97 -0.45 -22.51 -7.18
C GLY A 97 0.86 -22.08 -6.52
N CYS A 98 0.86 -21.06 -5.65
CA CYS A 98 2.04 -20.67 -4.89
C CYS A 98 2.50 -21.74 -3.89
N ILE A 99 1.56 -22.43 -3.21
CA ILE A 99 1.87 -23.47 -2.23
C ILE A 99 2.57 -24.67 -2.89
N TYR A 100 2.11 -25.06 -4.07
CA TYR A 100 2.58 -26.24 -4.79
C TYR A 100 3.57 -25.95 -5.92
N ALA A 101 4.08 -24.70 -6.01
CA ALA A 101 5.03 -24.32 -7.04
C ALA A 101 6.33 -25.14 -6.96
N PRO A 102 6.73 -25.83 -8.04
CA PRO A 102 7.94 -26.66 -8.03
C PRO A 102 9.23 -25.85 -8.19
N ASP A 103 9.13 -24.61 -8.70
CA ASP A 103 10.27 -23.74 -8.99
C ASP A 103 9.89 -22.26 -8.80
N ILE A 104 10.90 -21.39 -8.76
CA ILE A 104 10.74 -19.96 -8.51
C ILE A 104 9.89 -19.26 -9.58
N TYR A 105 10.01 -19.63 -10.86
CA TYR A 105 9.28 -18.95 -11.94
C TYR A 105 7.79 -19.30 -11.90
N THR A 106 7.46 -20.55 -11.63
CA THR A 106 6.09 -21.02 -11.39
C THR A 106 5.50 -20.30 -10.17
N PHE A 107 6.26 -20.20 -9.07
CA PHE A 107 5.87 -19.44 -7.89
C PHE A 107 5.59 -17.98 -8.23
N LEU A 108 6.51 -17.30 -8.92
CA LEU A 108 6.34 -15.89 -9.32
C LEU A 108 5.12 -15.71 -10.23
N GLY A 109 4.87 -16.63 -11.16
CA GLY A 109 3.69 -16.58 -12.02
C GLY A 109 2.37 -16.59 -11.22
N PHE A 110 2.23 -17.54 -10.30
CA PHE A 110 1.06 -17.58 -9.41
C PHE A 110 1.03 -16.42 -8.42
N ARG A 111 2.18 -15.94 -7.98
CA ARG A 111 2.27 -14.75 -7.12
C ARG A 111 1.75 -13.50 -7.83
N MET A 112 2.05 -13.33 -9.12
CA MET A 112 1.48 -12.25 -9.94
C MET A 112 -0.03 -12.41 -10.11
N ALA A 113 -0.51 -13.64 -10.33
CA ALA A 113 -1.94 -13.92 -10.40
C ALA A 113 -2.67 -13.61 -9.07
N GLN A 114 -2.02 -13.79 -7.90
CA GLN A 114 -2.58 -13.40 -6.61
C GLN A 114 -2.89 -11.89 -6.52
N ALA A 115 -2.26 -11.05 -7.34
CA ALA A 115 -2.50 -9.60 -7.33
C ALA A 115 -3.95 -9.25 -7.67
N VAL A 116 -4.72 -10.17 -8.26
CA VAL A 116 -6.15 -9.99 -8.53
C VAL A 116 -6.96 -9.67 -7.26
N ILE A 117 -6.44 -10.02 -6.06
CA ILE A 117 -7.08 -9.67 -4.77
C ILE A 117 -7.21 -8.15 -4.55
N VAL A 118 -6.49 -7.33 -5.29
CA VAL A 118 -6.62 -5.87 -5.22
C VAL A 118 -8.03 -5.40 -5.60
N THR A 119 -8.79 -6.21 -6.35
CA THR A 119 -10.22 -5.99 -6.61
C THR A 119 -11.00 -5.78 -5.33
N ALA A 120 -10.73 -6.60 -4.31
CA ALA A 120 -11.38 -6.52 -3.01
C ALA A 120 -11.09 -5.18 -2.31
N MET A 121 -9.84 -4.71 -2.36
CA MET A 121 -9.43 -3.43 -1.78
C MET A 121 -10.02 -2.21 -2.50
N VAL A 122 -9.95 -2.19 -3.82
CA VAL A 122 -10.41 -1.06 -4.63
C VAL A 122 -11.94 -0.96 -4.55
N LEU A 123 -12.61 -2.09 -4.74
CA LEU A 123 -14.07 -2.10 -4.82
C LEU A 123 -14.75 -2.00 -3.45
N SER A 124 -14.10 -2.35 -2.34
CA SER A 124 -14.65 -2.09 -1.00
C SER A 124 -14.97 -0.60 -0.79
N ARG A 125 -14.08 0.28 -1.26
CA ARG A 125 -14.30 1.74 -1.21
C ARG A 125 -15.37 2.22 -2.19
N ALA A 126 -15.46 1.59 -3.38
CA ALA A 126 -16.50 1.88 -4.35
C ALA A 126 -17.88 1.50 -3.81
N VAL A 127 -18.00 0.31 -3.22
CA VAL A 127 -19.23 -0.17 -2.57
C VAL A 127 -19.69 0.78 -1.45
N VAL A 128 -18.77 1.32 -0.62
CA VAL A 128 -19.13 2.35 0.36
C VAL A 128 -19.78 3.55 -0.32
N ARG A 129 -19.18 4.07 -1.39
CA ARG A 129 -19.72 5.23 -2.12
C ARG A 129 -21.09 4.96 -2.77
N ASP A 130 -21.31 3.72 -3.22
CA ASP A 130 -22.56 3.32 -3.85
C ASP A 130 -23.70 3.17 -2.82
N CYS A 131 -23.38 2.84 -1.55
CA CYS A 131 -24.36 2.51 -0.51
C CYS A 131 -24.64 3.64 0.50
N VAL A 132 -23.76 4.63 0.62
CA VAL A 132 -23.77 5.62 1.71
C VAL A 132 -23.83 7.03 1.15
N PRO A 133 -24.65 7.95 1.75
CA PRO A 133 -24.62 9.36 1.41
C PRO A 133 -23.22 9.97 1.54
N GLN A 134 -22.93 10.97 0.71
CA GLN A 134 -21.59 11.55 0.57
C GLN A 134 -21.00 12.09 1.90
N ASP A 135 -21.83 12.60 2.78
CA ASP A 135 -21.47 13.11 4.11
C ASP A 135 -20.98 11.99 5.06
N GLN A 136 -21.49 10.77 4.91
CA GLN A 136 -21.11 9.59 5.71
C GLN A 136 -20.02 8.72 5.04
N ALA A 137 -19.89 8.80 3.72
CA ALA A 137 -18.97 7.98 2.95
C ALA A 137 -17.51 8.18 3.41
N ALA A 138 -17.10 9.41 3.70
CA ALA A 138 -15.74 9.71 4.17
C ALA A 138 -15.41 8.98 5.49
N SER A 139 -16.34 8.95 6.43
CA SER A 139 -16.18 8.25 7.72
C SER A 139 -16.06 6.73 7.50
N MET A 140 -16.93 6.13 6.69
CA MET A 140 -16.90 4.70 6.42
C MET A 140 -15.64 4.26 5.66
N ILE A 141 -15.21 5.02 4.66
CA ILE A 141 -13.94 4.78 3.98
C ILE A 141 -12.77 4.87 4.96
N GLY A 142 -12.85 5.79 5.94
CA GLY A 142 -11.89 5.89 7.05
C GLY A 142 -11.78 4.58 7.85
N TYR A 143 -12.90 3.97 8.24
CA TYR A 143 -12.90 2.68 8.94
C TYR A 143 -12.33 1.55 8.08
N VAL A 144 -12.68 1.47 6.80
CA VAL A 144 -12.13 0.48 5.87
C VAL A 144 -10.62 0.65 5.73
N THR A 145 -10.14 1.89 5.62
CA THR A 145 -8.71 2.21 5.50
C THR A 145 -7.96 1.94 6.80
N MET A 146 -8.59 2.18 7.96
CA MET A 146 -8.00 1.86 9.27
C MET A 146 -7.73 0.35 9.42
N GLY A 147 -8.66 -0.51 8.94
CA GLY A 147 -8.43 -1.95 8.90
C GLY A 147 -7.19 -2.32 8.10
N MET A 148 -6.93 -1.62 6.98
CA MET A 148 -5.72 -1.81 6.18
C MET A 148 -4.44 -1.36 6.90
N ALA A 149 -4.51 -0.33 7.74
CA ALA A 149 -3.33 0.20 8.44
C ALA A 149 -2.84 -0.76 9.56
N VAL A 150 -3.74 -1.51 10.17
CA VAL A 150 -3.41 -2.47 11.24
C VAL A 150 -2.70 -3.71 10.68
N VAL A 151 -3.06 -4.14 9.48
CA VAL A 151 -2.55 -5.39 8.89
C VAL A 151 -1.03 -5.40 8.68
N PRO A 152 -0.35 -4.35 8.18
CA PRO A 152 1.10 -4.32 8.09
C PRO A 152 1.81 -4.36 9.46
N MET A 153 1.12 -4.03 10.55
CA MET A 153 1.68 -4.12 11.90
C MET A 153 1.73 -5.56 12.40
N ILE A 154 0.65 -6.30 12.18
CA ILE A 154 0.45 -7.63 12.78
C ILE A 154 0.88 -8.73 11.79
N GLY A 155 0.63 -8.51 10.50
CA GLY A 155 0.85 -9.50 9.45
C GLY A 155 2.25 -10.09 9.43
N PRO A 156 3.32 -9.29 9.31
CA PRO A 156 4.68 -9.80 9.28
C PRO A 156 5.09 -10.51 10.57
N ALA A 157 4.70 -10.00 11.75
CA ALA A 157 5.00 -10.65 13.02
C ALA A 157 4.37 -12.05 13.09
N PHE A 158 3.09 -12.14 12.71
CA PHE A 158 2.37 -13.40 12.68
C PHE A 158 2.94 -14.36 11.60
N GLY A 159 3.25 -13.82 10.43
CA GLY A 159 3.85 -14.56 9.34
C GLY A 159 5.24 -15.10 9.65
N GLY A 160 6.06 -14.33 10.37
CA GLY A 160 7.37 -14.78 10.84
C GLY A 160 7.28 -15.95 11.83
N VAL A 161 6.30 -15.90 12.76
CA VAL A 161 6.05 -17.02 13.69
C VAL A 161 5.57 -18.26 12.93
N LEU A 162 4.64 -18.11 11.99
CA LEU A 162 4.17 -19.22 11.15
C LEU A 162 5.30 -19.88 10.38
N ASP A 163 6.19 -19.08 9.80
CA ASP A 163 7.34 -19.58 9.06
C ASP A 163 8.31 -20.34 9.97
N GLN A 164 8.58 -19.81 11.15
CA GLN A 164 9.51 -20.46 12.10
C GLN A 164 8.98 -21.82 12.61
N VAL A 165 7.65 -21.96 12.77
CA VAL A 165 7.05 -23.18 13.36
C VAL A 165 6.65 -24.20 12.30
N PHE A 166 6.10 -23.74 11.17
CA PHE A 166 5.46 -24.59 10.16
C PHE A 166 6.08 -24.44 8.75
N GLY A 167 7.07 -23.54 8.59
CA GLY A 167 7.65 -23.20 7.31
C GLY A 167 6.85 -22.14 6.54
N TRP A 168 7.47 -21.55 5.52
CA TRP A 168 6.95 -20.42 4.77
C TRP A 168 5.59 -20.69 4.09
N GLN A 169 5.32 -21.94 3.70
CA GLN A 169 4.04 -22.34 3.08
C GLN A 169 2.85 -22.12 4.00
N ALA A 170 3.04 -22.12 5.32
CA ALA A 170 1.98 -21.89 6.29
C ALA A 170 1.34 -20.49 6.11
N ASN A 171 2.11 -19.50 5.68
CA ASN A 171 1.59 -18.18 5.35
C ASN A 171 0.58 -18.24 4.20
N PHE A 172 0.87 -19.01 3.17
CA PHE A 172 -0.03 -19.16 2.01
C PHE A 172 -1.24 -20.03 2.35
N TRP A 173 -1.10 -21.06 3.20
CA TRP A 173 -2.24 -21.82 3.72
C TRP A 173 -3.19 -20.94 4.53
N LEU A 174 -2.66 -20.08 5.39
CA LEU A 174 -3.49 -19.12 6.14
C LEU A 174 -4.21 -18.16 5.18
N LEU A 175 -3.52 -17.62 4.18
CA LEU A 175 -4.11 -16.75 3.16
C LEU A 175 -5.24 -17.46 2.39
N LEU A 176 -5.07 -18.73 2.07
CA LEU A 176 -6.10 -19.53 1.41
C LEU A 176 -7.34 -19.71 2.28
N ILE A 177 -7.16 -20.07 3.55
CA ILE A 177 -8.26 -20.25 4.51
C ILE A 177 -9.03 -18.94 4.68
N LEU A 178 -8.31 -17.83 4.89
CA LEU A 178 -8.93 -16.50 5.00
C LEU A 178 -9.62 -16.08 3.70
N GLY A 179 -9.02 -16.39 2.54
CA GLY A 179 -9.61 -16.12 1.23
C GLY A 179 -10.92 -16.88 1.00
N LEU A 180 -10.96 -18.17 1.32
CA LEU A 180 -12.17 -18.99 1.22
C LEU A 180 -13.25 -18.51 2.20
N GLY A 181 -12.88 -18.19 3.42
CA GLY A 181 -13.81 -17.61 4.42
C GLY A 181 -14.37 -16.27 3.94
N LEU A 182 -13.51 -15.40 3.39
CA LEU A 182 -13.94 -14.11 2.86
C LEU A 182 -14.78 -14.25 1.59
N TYR A 183 -14.48 -15.23 0.72
CA TYR A 183 -15.32 -15.57 -0.43
C TYR A 183 -16.74 -15.93 0.01
N TRP A 184 -16.87 -16.83 0.99
CA TRP A 184 -18.16 -17.24 1.54
C TRP A 184 -18.89 -16.05 2.19
N LEU A 185 -18.19 -15.25 3.00
CA LEU A 185 -18.75 -14.07 3.64
C LEU A 185 -19.27 -13.06 2.61
N THR A 186 -18.45 -12.75 1.61
CA THR A 186 -18.81 -11.81 0.53
C THR A 186 -20.00 -12.33 -0.28
N TRP A 187 -20.01 -13.62 -0.58
CA TRP A 187 -21.11 -14.25 -1.30
C TRP A 187 -22.45 -14.14 -0.57
N ARG A 188 -22.43 -14.19 0.77
CA ARG A 188 -23.62 -14.13 1.63
C ARG A 188 -24.06 -12.71 1.97
N ASP A 189 -23.12 -11.78 2.14
CA ASP A 189 -23.35 -10.45 2.70
C ASP A 189 -23.40 -9.34 1.63
N LEU A 190 -22.63 -9.48 0.54
CA LEU A 190 -22.56 -8.45 -0.49
C LEU A 190 -23.59 -8.70 -1.60
N GLY A 191 -24.57 -7.79 -1.72
CA GLY A 191 -25.43 -7.65 -2.88
C GLY A 191 -24.74 -6.91 -4.04
N GLU A 192 -25.43 -6.77 -5.19
CA GLU A 192 -24.97 -5.87 -6.25
C GLU A 192 -25.25 -4.41 -5.86
N THR A 193 -24.23 -3.56 -5.98
CA THR A 193 -24.32 -2.14 -5.57
C THR A 193 -24.10 -1.19 -6.74
N ALA A 194 -23.59 -1.67 -7.87
CA ALA A 194 -23.36 -0.83 -9.03
C ALA A 194 -24.68 -0.34 -9.62
N THR A 195 -24.82 0.96 -9.78
CA THR A 195 -25.78 1.53 -10.74
C THR A 195 -25.09 1.59 -12.11
N VAL A 196 -25.70 0.93 -13.10
CA VAL A 196 -25.15 0.78 -14.47
C VAL A 196 -25.13 2.15 -15.17
N SER A 197 -24.15 2.98 -14.88
CA SER A 197 -23.94 4.29 -15.51
C SER A 197 -22.49 4.75 -15.41
N GLY A 198 -21.54 3.88 -15.75
CA GLY A 198 -20.12 4.23 -15.74
C GLY A 198 -19.65 4.81 -17.07
N LEU A 199 -18.71 5.75 -17.01
CA LEU A 199 -17.93 6.17 -18.16
C LEU A 199 -17.24 4.95 -18.78
N SER A 200 -17.20 4.86 -20.10
CA SER A 200 -16.43 3.82 -20.77
C SER A 200 -14.93 3.96 -20.46
N LEU A 201 -14.17 2.86 -20.58
CA LEU A 201 -12.70 2.88 -20.43
C LEU A 201 -12.07 4.01 -21.25
N GLY A 202 -12.50 4.16 -22.51
CA GLY A 202 -11.99 5.23 -23.39
C GLY A 202 -12.28 6.63 -22.89
N GLN A 203 -13.46 6.87 -22.32
CA GLN A 203 -13.82 8.17 -21.73
C GLN A 203 -13.02 8.49 -20.46
N GLN A 204 -12.71 7.50 -19.64
CA GLN A 204 -11.86 7.70 -18.47
C GLN A 204 -10.41 7.99 -18.88
N PHE A 205 -9.85 7.26 -19.85
CA PHE A 205 -8.51 7.53 -20.36
C PHE A 205 -8.40 8.90 -21.06
N ALA A 206 -9.46 9.37 -21.69
CA ALA A 206 -9.51 10.70 -22.31
C ALA A 206 -9.38 11.86 -21.30
N GLN A 207 -9.61 11.62 -20.01
CA GLN A 207 -9.46 12.62 -18.95
C GLN A 207 -8.03 12.71 -18.38
N TYR A 208 -7.18 11.70 -18.62
CA TYR A 208 -5.82 11.66 -18.05
C TYR A 208 -4.92 12.82 -18.52
N PRO A 209 -4.94 13.25 -19.79
CA PRO A 209 -4.10 14.36 -20.22
C PRO A 209 -4.30 15.65 -19.42
N GLU A 210 -5.54 15.95 -18.98
CA GLU A 210 -5.83 17.14 -18.17
C GLU A 210 -5.14 17.12 -16.80
N LEU A 211 -5.01 15.94 -16.18
CA LEU A 211 -4.26 15.77 -14.93
C LEU A 211 -2.76 15.73 -15.16
N LEU A 212 -2.31 15.02 -16.20
CA LEU A 212 -0.89 14.85 -16.52
C LEU A 212 -0.21 16.17 -16.95
N THR A 213 -0.96 17.13 -17.44
CA THR A 213 -0.43 18.47 -17.76
C THR A 213 -0.33 19.39 -16.54
N SER A 214 -0.86 19.00 -15.37
CA SER A 214 -0.85 19.83 -14.17
C SER A 214 0.43 19.62 -13.32
N PRO A 215 1.32 20.65 -13.18
CA PRO A 215 2.51 20.55 -12.34
C PRO A 215 2.18 20.29 -10.85
N ARG A 216 1.04 20.82 -10.36
CA ARG A 216 0.61 20.59 -8.97
C ARG A 216 0.20 19.15 -8.73
N PHE A 217 -0.48 18.52 -9.70
CA PHE A 217 -0.81 17.09 -9.62
C PHE A 217 0.47 16.24 -9.49
N TRP A 218 1.43 16.47 -10.38
CA TRP A 218 2.72 15.77 -10.35
C TRP A 218 3.48 15.99 -9.05
N GLY A 219 3.52 17.21 -8.55
CA GLY A 219 4.21 17.51 -7.30
C GLY A 219 3.65 16.71 -6.11
N TYR A 220 2.32 16.63 -5.94
CA TYR A 220 1.71 15.81 -4.90
C TYR A 220 1.87 14.30 -5.18
N ALA A 221 1.72 13.87 -6.43
CA ALA A 221 1.86 12.47 -6.82
C ALA A 221 3.29 11.96 -6.58
N VAL A 222 4.31 12.75 -6.97
CA VAL A 222 5.72 12.42 -6.73
C VAL A 222 6.04 12.48 -5.24
N ALA A 223 5.56 13.47 -4.49
CA ALA A 223 5.77 13.54 -3.04
C ALA A 223 5.21 12.28 -2.34
N ALA A 224 3.99 11.84 -2.69
CA ALA A 224 3.39 10.62 -2.17
C ALA A 224 4.14 9.37 -2.62
N ALA A 225 4.48 9.26 -3.92
CA ALA A 225 5.18 8.12 -4.48
C ALA A 225 6.59 7.96 -3.92
N MET A 226 7.35 9.04 -3.76
CA MET A 226 8.70 8.99 -3.20
C MET A 226 8.70 8.75 -1.69
N SER A 227 7.77 9.35 -0.94
CA SER A 227 7.64 9.09 0.50
C SER A 227 7.25 7.64 0.78
N SER A 228 6.24 7.11 0.08
CA SER A 228 5.88 5.69 0.17
C SER A 228 6.94 4.77 -0.44
N GLY A 229 7.69 5.26 -1.43
CA GLY A 229 8.77 4.54 -2.08
C GLY A 229 9.88 4.11 -1.13
N ALA A 230 10.25 4.96 -0.16
CA ALA A 230 11.15 4.58 0.93
C ALA A 230 10.63 3.36 1.71
N PHE A 231 9.32 3.33 1.99
CA PHE A 231 8.69 2.20 2.68
C PHE A 231 8.64 0.94 1.80
N PHE A 232 8.36 1.05 0.51
CA PHE A 232 8.35 -0.10 -0.41
C PHE A 232 9.76 -0.67 -0.64
N ALA A 233 10.78 0.18 -0.71
CA ALA A 233 12.18 -0.27 -0.71
C ALA A 233 12.52 -1.02 0.58
N TYR A 234 12.08 -0.49 1.73
CA TYR A 234 12.21 -1.17 3.03
C TYR A 234 11.50 -2.53 3.04
N LEU A 235 10.25 -2.63 2.58
CA LEU A 235 9.52 -3.90 2.53
C LEU A 235 10.28 -4.99 1.78
N GLY A 236 10.96 -4.60 0.70
CA GLY A 236 11.74 -5.52 -0.09
C GLY A 236 13.13 -5.80 0.47
N GLY A 237 13.81 -4.79 1.01
CA GLY A 237 15.20 -4.91 1.42
C GLY A 237 15.41 -5.29 2.89
N ALA A 238 14.48 -4.93 3.78
CA ALA A 238 14.64 -5.19 5.22
C ALA A 238 14.71 -6.67 5.61
N PRO A 239 14.04 -7.63 4.93
CA PRO A 239 14.24 -9.04 5.19
C PRO A 239 15.69 -9.47 5.01
N TYR A 240 16.32 -9.04 3.91
CA TYR A 240 17.75 -9.32 3.67
C TYR A 240 18.64 -8.70 4.76
N VAL A 241 18.44 -7.42 5.10
CA VAL A 241 19.21 -6.76 6.15
C VAL A 241 19.00 -7.44 7.51
N GLY A 242 17.77 -7.85 7.83
CA GLY A 242 17.46 -8.54 9.09
C GLY A 242 18.18 -9.89 9.20
N THR A 243 18.18 -10.70 8.16
CA THR A 243 18.78 -12.04 8.19
C THR A 243 20.28 -12.02 7.91
N GLU A 244 20.73 -11.37 6.84
CA GLU A 244 22.13 -11.42 6.42
C GLU A 244 23.06 -10.48 7.22
N VAL A 245 22.53 -9.33 7.68
CA VAL A 245 23.35 -8.38 8.43
C VAL A 245 23.24 -8.61 9.94
N PHE A 246 22.02 -8.93 10.44
CA PHE A 246 21.76 -9.05 11.87
C PHE A 246 21.53 -10.51 12.34
N GLY A 247 21.46 -11.49 11.44
CA GLY A 247 21.24 -12.89 11.79
C GLY A 247 19.91 -13.19 12.47
N MET A 248 18.85 -12.41 12.15
CA MET A 248 17.56 -12.52 12.80
C MET A 248 16.77 -13.73 12.31
N SER A 249 16.07 -14.40 13.22
CA SER A 249 15.07 -15.40 12.83
C SER A 249 13.82 -14.74 12.23
N PRO A 250 13.02 -15.47 11.40
CA PRO A 250 11.80 -14.93 10.79
C PRO A 250 10.81 -14.32 11.79
N ALA A 251 10.64 -14.93 12.97
CA ALA A 251 9.75 -14.42 14.01
C ALA A 251 10.24 -13.10 14.59
N VAL A 252 11.54 -13.00 14.89
CA VAL A 252 12.16 -11.77 15.39
C VAL A 252 12.09 -10.67 14.33
N LEU A 253 12.42 -10.99 13.09
CA LEU A 253 12.31 -10.07 11.96
C LEU A 253 10.87 -9.56 11.80
N GLY A 254 9.88 -10.47 11.84
CA GLY A 254 8.47 -10.12 11.75
C GLY A 254 8.02 -9.14 12.84
N PHE A 255 8.50 -9.31 14.08
CA PHE A 255 8.24 -8.37 15.16
C PHE A 255 8.81 -6.97 14.86
N PHE A 256 10.04 -6.87 14.37
CA PHE A 256 10.67 -5.59 14.03
C PHE A 256 10.01 -4.89 12.83
N PHE A 257 9.35 -5.62 11.93
CA PHE A 257 8.54 -5.04 10.87
C PHE A 257 7.37 -4.19 11.38
N GLY A 258 6.96 -4.36 12.64
CA GLY A 258 5.94 -3.53 13.27
C GLY A 258 6.37 -2.07 13.51
N ALA A 259 7.66 -1.77 13.56
CA ALA A 259 8.15 -0.44 13.91
C ALA A 259 7.63 0.68 12.98
N PRO A 260 7.78 0.62 11.63
CA PRO A 260 7.21 1.65 10.77
C PRO A 260 5.68 1.73 10.83
N ALA A 261 5.01 0.63 11.15
CA ALA A 261 3.55 0.63 11.23
C ALA A 261 3.04 1.39 12.47
N ILE A 262 3.74 1.31 13.60
CA ILE A 262 3.47 2.15 14.78
C ILE A 262 3.59 3.63 14.39
N GLY A 263 4.67 3.99 13.70
CA GLY A 263 4.86 5.35 13.18
C GLY A 263 3.73 5.77 12.25
N TYR A 264 3.34 4.91 11.31
CA TYR A 264 2.27 5.17 10.36
C TYR A 264 0.92 5.42 11.04
N PHE A 265 0.59 4.64 12.07
CA PHE A 265 -0.61 4.86 12.89
C PHE A 265 -0.59 6.23 13.57
N LEU A 266 0.52 6.58 14.24
CA LEU A 266 0.69 7.88 14.89
C LEU A 266 0.64 9.04 13.87
N GLY A 267 1.27 8.89 12.72
CA GLY A 267 1.26 9.87 11.64
C GLY A 267 -0.14 10.15 11.10
N ASN A 268 -0.93 9.09 10.86
CA ASN A 268 -2.32 9.23 10.45
C ASN A 268 -3.18 9.91 11.53
N PHE A 269 -2.96 9.58 12.81
CA PHE A 269 -3.64 10.25 13.92
C PHE A 269 -3.32 11.76 13.95
N ILE A 270 -2.04 12.13 13.86
CA ILE A 270 -1.60 13.53 13.80
C ILE A 270 -2.19 14.22 12.56
N SER A 271 -2.15 13.57 11.41
CA SER A 271 -2.74 14.07 10.18
C SER A 271 -4.24 14.33 10.35
N GLY A 272 -5.00 13.35 10.83
CA GLY A 272 -6.44 13.50 11.05
C GLY A 272 -6.81 14.64 12.01
N ARG A 273 -5.99 14.85 13.06
CA ARG A 273 -6.26 15.88 14.09
C ARG A 273 -5.85 17.29 13.66
N PHE A 274 -4.77 17.42 12.91
CA PHE A 274 -4.10 18.72 12.72
C PHE A 274 -4.08 19.21 11.27
N SER A 275 -4.36 18.38 10.25
CA SER A 275 -4.27 18.80 8.83
C SER A 275 -5.19 19.97 8.49
N ALA A 276 -6.38 20.02 9.07
CA ALA A 276 -7.30 21.15 8.86
C ALA A 276 -6.77 22.48 9.40
N ARG A 277 -5.94 22.45 10.47
CA ARG A 277 -5.37 23.66 11.09
C ARG A 277 -4.06 24.08 10.46
N ILE A 278 -3.19 23.10 10.15
CA ILE A 278 -1.83 23.34 9.63
C ILE A 278 -1.86 23.57 8.12
N GLY A 279 -2.81 22.94 7.42
CA GLY A 279 -2.93 22.93 5.97
C GLY A 279 -2.20 21.75 5.33
N VAL A 280 -2.74 21.29 4.19
CA VAL A 280 -2.28 20.10 3.45
C VAL A 280 -0.79 20.17 3.09
N ASP A 281 -0.35 21.28 2.46
CA ASP A 281 1.02 21.45 1.98
C ASP A 281 2.07 21.38 3.10
N ARG A 282 1.78 22.06 4.23
CA ARG A 282 2.67 22.06 5.38
C ARG A 282 2.71 20.69 6.06
N MET A 283 1.58 19.98 6.11
CA MET A 283 1.52 18.65 6.70
C MET A 283 2.36 17.65 5.89
N VAL A 284 2.28 17.71 4.54
CA VAL A 284 3.14 16.91 3.64
C VAL A 284 4.61 17.26 3.87
N LEU A 285 4.94 18.55 3.93
CA LEU A 285 6.34 19.00 4.13
C LEU A 285 6.91 18.48 5.46
N VAL A 286 6.19 18.63 6.56
CA VAL A 286 6.61 18.14 7.88
C VAL A 286 6.76 16.62 7.86
N GLY A 287 5.83 15.90 7.26
CA GLY A 287 5.89 14.44 7.15
C GLY A 287 7.12 13.96 6.36
N THR A 288 7.44 14.62 5.23
CA THR A 288 8.63 14.28 4.42
C THR A 288 9.93 14.59 5.16
N PHE A 289 10.00 15.68 5.93
CA PHE A 289 11.15 15.97 6.79
C PHE A 289 11.33 14.94 7.90
N ILE A 290 10.26 14.52 8.57
CA ILE A 290 10.31 13.47 9.60
C ILE A 290 10.84 12.15 9.00
N ASN A 291 10.34 11.76 7.85
CA ASN A 291 10.82 10.58 7.12
C ASN A 291 12.33 10.67 6.84
N CYS A 292 12.78 11.77 6.26
CA CYS A 292 14.20 12.02 5.95
C CYS A 292 15.07 12.00 7.22
N THR A 293 14.61 12.62 8.31
CA THR A 293 15.33 12.67 9.59
C THR A 293 15.55 11.27 10.15
N GLY A 294 14.53 10.41 10.15
CA GLY A 294 14.67 9.02 10.62
C GLY A 294 15.74 8.24 9.85
N ILE A 295 15.78 8.40 8.52
CA ILE A 295 16.78 7.75 7.67
C ILE A 295 18.17 8.30 7.97
N LEU A 296 18.33 9.62 8.07
CA LEU A 296 19.62 10.26 8.39
C LEU A 296 20.14 9.84 9.78
N LEU A 297 19.28 9.73 10.77
CA LEU A 297 19.65 9.23 12.09
C LEU A 297 20.13 7.78 12.01
N SER A 298 19.42 6.91 11.27
CA SER A 298 19.85 5.54 11.05
C SER A 298 21.21 5.49 10.38
N MET A 299 21.43 6.25 9.29
CA MET A 299 22.72 6.31 8.58
C MET A 299 23.84 6.85 9.49
N GLY A 300 23.56 7.88 10.29
CA GLY A 300 24.54 8.44 11.22
C GLY A 300 25.03 7.42 12.26
N VAL A 301 24.11 6.64 12.83
CA VAL A 301 24.45 5.59 13.80
C VAL A 301 25.24 4.45 13.12
N PHE A 302 24.90 4.08 11.90
CA PHE A 302 25.68 3.09 11.13
C PHE A 302 27.07 3.61 10.79
N TRP A 303 27.20 4.89 10.43
CA TRP A 303 28.49 5.51 10.13
C TRP A 303 29.42 5.55 11.34
N LEU A 304 28.86 5.71 12.56
CA LEU A 304 29.60 5.64 13.82
C LEU A 304 29.98 4.22 14.25
N GLY A 305 29.63 3.18 13.47
CA GLY A 305 29.87 1.78 13.82
C GLY A 305 28.94 1.24 14.93
N LEU A 306 27.90 1.99 15.31
CA LEU A 306 26.92 1.62 16.34
C LEU A 306 25.64 1.01 15.76
N GLY A 307 25.67 0.61 14.49
CA GLY A 307 24.53 -0.01 13.80
C GLY A 307 24.10 -1.32 14.46
N SER A 308 22.82 -1.41 14.81
CA SER A 308 22.19 -2.59 15.42
C SER A 308 20.79 -2.77 14.85
N GLN A 309 20.20 -3.94 15.06
CA GLN A 309 18.81 -4.20 14.71
C GLN A 309 17.84 -3.17 15.33
N TRP A 310 18.09 -2.77 16.59
CA TRP A 310 17.26 -1.77 17.29
C TRP A 310 17.34 -0.39 16.65
N THR A 311 18.54 0.03 16.28
CA THR A 311 18.73 1.34 15.65
C THR A 311 18.23 1.35 14.21
N PHE A 312 18.46 0.28 13.44
CA PHE A 312 17.94 0.17 12.06
C PHE A 312 16.41 0.20 12.06
N PHE A 313 15.76 -0.79 12.65
CA PHE A 313 14.31 -0.91 12.64
C PHE A 313 13.61 0.18 13.48
N GLY A 314 14.19 0.60 14.59
CA GLY A 314 13.64 1.65 15.44
C GLY A 314 13.48 2.98 14.72
N PHE A 315 14.49 3.41 13.95
CA PHE A 315 14.39 4.64 13.15
C PHE A 315 13.40 4.52 11.98
N MET A 316 13.03 3.32 11.53
CA MET A 316 11.96 3.15 10.54
C MET A 316 10.58 3.57 11.06
N THR A 317 10.40 3.72 12.36
CA THR A 317 9.21 4.36 12.95
C THR A 317 9.01 5.78 12.42
N PHE A 318 10.09 6.55 12.22
CA PHE A 318 10.02 7.88 11.61
C PHE A 318 9.58 7.84 10.14
N VAL A 319 10.00 6.81 9.41
CA VAL A 319 9.54 6.59 8.03
C VAL A 319 8.04 6.35 7.99
N GLY A 320 7.54 5.50 8.90
CA GLY A 320 6.12 5.28 9.08
C GLY A 320 5.37 6.57 9.47
N LEU A 321 5.86 7.29 10.49
CA LEU A 321 5.28 8.54 10.97
C LEU A 321 5.17 9.59 9.86
N GLY A 322 6.26 9.79 9.12
CA GLY A 322 6.31 10.68 7.98
C GLY A 322 5.32 10.29 6.89
N ASN A 323 5.22 9.00 6.55
CA ASN A 323 4.26 8.49 5.58
C ASN A 323 2.81 8.67 6.01
N GLY A 324 2.49 8.43 7.29
CA GLY A 324 1.16 8.64 7.84
C GLY A 324 0.71 10.11 7.79
N MET A 325 1.64 11.05 7.83
CA MET A 325 1.36 12.48 7.64
C MET A 325 1.34 12.87 6.15
N THR A 326 2.22 12.31 5.35
CA THR A 326 2.41 12.69 3.93
C THR A 326 1.32 12.14 3.01
N ILE A 327 1.07 10.82 3.04
CA ILE A 327 0.25 10.13 2.04
C ILE A 327 -1.19 10.65 2.03
N PRO A 328 -1.93 10.73 3.16
CA PRO A 328 -3.32 11.20 3.14
C PRO A 328 -3.43 12.65 2.69
N ASN A 329 -2.49 13.52 3.10
CA ASN A 329 -2.48 14.92 2.72
C ASN A 329 -2.09 15.13 1.26
N ALA A 330 -1.07 14.46 0.76
CA ALA A 330 -0.70 14.52 -0.66
C ALA A 330 -1.82 13.98 -1.55
N THR A 331 -2.53 12.93 -1.13
CA THR A 331 -3.72 12.42 -1.82
C THR A 331 -4.83 13.48 -1.85
N ALA A 332 -5.14 14.11 -0.72
CA ALA A 332 -6.11 15.20 -0.67
C ALA A 332 -5.69 16.38 -1.57
N GLY A 333 -4.40 16.71 -1.59
CA GLY A 333 -3.81 17.70 -2.49
C GLY A 333 -4.02 17.35 -3.96
N MET A 334 -3.73 16.10 -4.39
CA MET A 334 -3.97 15.62 -5.76
C MET A 334 -5.44 15.76 -6.17
N LEU A 335 -6.37 15.36 -5.29
CA LEU A 335 -7.80 15.42 -5.57
C LEU A 335 -8.31 16.87 -5.70
N SER A 336 -7.69 17.82 -5.01
CA SER A 336 -8.06 19.23 -5.04
C SER A 336 -7.63 19.96 -6.32
N VAL A 337 -6.70 19.40 -7.10
CA VAL A 337 -6.18 20.03 -8.34
C VAL A 337 -7.27 20.14 -9.41
N ARG A 338 -8.08 19.09 -9.57
CA ARG A 338 -9.22 19.03 -10.48
C ARG A 338 -10.36 18.28 -9.78
N PRO A 339 -11.24 18.96 -9.03
CA PRO A 339 -12.28 18.31 -8.23
C PRO A 339 -13.23 17.41 -9.04
N HIS A 340 -13.54 17.80 -10.29
CA HIS A 340 -14.37 17.00 -11.20
C HIS A 340 -13.70 15.69 -11.69
N LEU A 341 -12.37 15.59 -11.56
CA LEU A 341 -11.57 14.40 -11.91
C LEU A 341 -11.04 13.67 -10.66
N ALA A 342 -11.62 13.88 -9.48
CA ALA A 342 -11.10 13.32 -8.23
C ALA A 342 -10.96 11.79 -8.26
N GLY A 343 -11.90 11.07 -8.89
CA GLY A 343 -11.82 9.62 -9.07
C GLY A 343 -10.62 9.20 -9.90
N THR A 344 -10.44 9.84 -11.06
CA THR A 344 -9.32 9.62 -11.98
C THR A 344 -7.97 9.97 -11.32
N ALA A 345 -7.91 11.11 -10.60
CA ALA A 345 -6.73 11.54 -9.88
C ALA A 345 -6.33 10.56 -8.76
N SER A 346 -7.31 9.99 -8.05
CA SER A 346 -7.07 8.97 -7.02
C SER A 346 -6.50 7.68 -7.62
N GLY A 347 -7.10 7.20 -8.71
CA GLY A 347 -6.63 5.97 -9.39
C GLY A 347 -5.22 6.13 -9.97
N LEU A 348 -4.99 7.23 -10.70
CA LEU A 348 -3.70 7.52 -11.31
C LEU A 348 -2.61 7.77 -10.25
N GLY A 349 -2.92 8.55 -9.21
CA GLY A 349 -2.00 8.78 -8.09
C GLY A 349 -1.62 7.49 -7.34
N GLY A 350 -2.61 6.62 -7.10
CA GLY A 350 -2.37 5.30 -6.51
C GLY A 350 -1.49 4.40 -7.40
N ALA A 351 -1.72 4.41 -8.70
CA ALA A 351 -0.92 3.66 -9.66
C ALA A 351 0.53 4.17 -9.74
N ILE A 352 0.74 5.50 -9.75
CA ILE A 352 2.08 6.12 -9.71
C ILE A 352 2.80 5.73 -8.41
N MET A 353 2.11 5.77 -7.27
CA MET A 353 2.66 5.42 -5.97
C MET A 353 3.09 3.96 -5.92
N LEU A 354 2.25 3.03 -6.37
CA LEU A 354 2.57 1.59 -6.37
C LEU A 354 3.60 1.22 -7.44
N GLY A 355 3.50 1.79 -8.64
CA GLY A 355 4.47 1.57 -9.71
C GLY A 355 5.86 2.09 -9.34
N GLY A 356 5.93 3.29 -8.74
CA GLY A 356 7.18 3.84 -8.18
C GLY A 356 7.73 2.96 -7.04
N GLY A 357 6.84 2.49 -6.16
CA GLY A 357 7.17 1.54 -5.09
C GLY A 357 7.73 0.22 -5.64
N ALA A 358 7.13 -0.32 -6.71
CA ALA A 358 7.61 -1.51 -7.40
C ALA A 358 9.05 -1.34 -7.90
N ALA A 359 9.32 -0.24 -8.61
CA ALA A 359 10.64 0.06 -9.14
C ALA A 359 11.69 0.20 -8.03
N LEU A 360 11.36 0.89 -6.94
CA LEU A 360 12.27 1.10 -5.80
C LEU A 360 12.50 -0.19 -5.00
N SER A 361 11.47 -1.03 -4.86
CA SER A 361 11.58 -2.35 -4.24
C SER A 361 12.49 -3.28 -5.06
N ALA A 362 12.34 -3.28 -6.40
CA ALA A 362 13.21 -4.03 -7.32
C ALA A 362 14.66 -3.54 -7.23
N LEU A 363 14.86 -2.20 -7.22
CA LEU A 363 16.18 -1.59 -7.08
C LEU A 363 16.85 -1.99 -5.76
N ALA A 364 16.10 -2.00 -4.66
CA ALA A 364 16.60 -2.46 -3.37
C ALA A 364 17.07 -3.91 -3.43
N GLY A 365 16.27 -4.80 -4.03
CA GLY A 365 16.66 -6.20 -4.23
C GLY A 365 17.92 -6.39 -5.08
N ALA A 366 18.06 -5.59 -6.16
CA ALA A 366 19.20 -5.68 -7.06
C ALA A 366 20.52 -5.17 -6.44
N LEU A 367 20.45 -4.20 -5.52
CA LEU A 367 21.63 -3.59 -4.89
C LEU A 367 22.05 -4.27 -3.58
N LEU A 368 21.17 -5.07 -2.98
CA LEU A 368 21.48 -5.84 -1.75
C LEU A 368 22.17 -7.17 -2.12
N VAL A 369 23.47 -7.12 -2.15
CA VAL A 369 24.34 -8.28 -2.42
C VAL A 369 25.24 -8.54 -1.22
N GLN A 370 25.86 -9.74 -1.14
CA GLN A 370 26.75 -10.10 -0.04
C GLN A 370 27.84 -9.04 0.17
N GLY A 371 28.03 -8.65 1.43
CA GLY A 371 29.04 -7.67 1.82
C GLY A 371 28.61 -6.18 1.74
N THR A 372 27.46 -5.85 1.16
CA THR A 372 27.01 -4.44 1.07
C THR A 372 26.36 -3.91 2.36
N GLY A 373 25.98 -4.81 3.28
CA GLY A 373 25.30 -4.45 4.51
C GLY A 373 23.95 -3.76 4.27
N ALA A 374 23.58 -2.85 5.16
CA ALA A 374 22.33 -2.08 5.06
C ALA A 374 22.45 -0.81 4.18
N TRP A 375 23.65 -0.44 3.74
CA TRP A 375 23.93 0.84 3.09
C TRP A 375 23.15 1.07 1.79
N PRO A 376 23.04 0.11 0.85
CA PRO A 376 22.28 0.35 -0.38
C PRO A 376 20.82 0.69 -0.09
N LEU A 377 20.20 0.00 0.87
CA LEU A 377 18.81 0.26 1.25
C LEU A 377 18.66 1.65 1.86
N LEU A 378 19.52 2.03 2.80
CA LEU A 378 19.50 3.35 3.44
C LEU A 378 19.69 4.49 2.42
N TRP A 379 20.58 4.31 1.42
CA TRP A 379 20.76 5.29 0.35
C TRP A 379 19.55 5.44 -0.55
N ILE A 380 18.91 4.34 -0.98
CA ILE A 380 17.66 4.38 -1.75
C ILE A 380 16.60 5.16 -0.97
N MET A 381 16.43 4.83 0.31
CA MET A 381 15.43 5.48 1.16
C MET A 381 15.73 6.97 1.35
N LEU A 382 17.00 7.35 1.52
CA LEU A 382 17.39 8.77 1.64
C LEU A 382 17.10 9.55 0.37
N VAL A 383 17.51 9.03 -0.78
CA VAL A 383 17.29 9.70 -2.07
C VAL A 383 15.79 9.92 -2.30
N THR A 384 14.97 8.91 -2.05
CA THR A 384 13.50 9.04 -2.19
C THR A 384 12.90 10.04 -1.22
N ALA A 385 13.37 10.09 0.04
CA ALA A 385 12.91 11.07 1.01
C ALA A 385 13.27 12.50 0.60
N VAL A 386 14.48 12.72 0.09
CA VAL A 386 14.91 14.03 -0.45
C VAL A 386 14.08 14.42 -1.67
N CYS A 387 13.83 13.51 -2.60
CA CYS A 387 12.97 13.75 -3.75
C CYS A 387 11.54 14.13 -3.34
N ALA A 388 10.99 13.51 -2.29
CA ALA A 388 9.68 13.86 -1.75
C ALA A 388 9.65 15.30 -1.19
N ILE A 389 10.71 15.72 -0.47
CA ILE A 389 10.86 17.09 0.04
C ILE A 389 10.91 18.09 -1.12
N VAL A 390 11.71 17.83 -2.14
CA VAL A 390 11.82 18.71 -3.32
C VAL A 390 10.47 18.82 -4.04
N ALA A 391 9.77 17.70 -4.23
CA ALA A 391 8.48 17.68 -4.91
C ALA A 391 7.43 18.55 -4.18
N ILE A 392 7.31 18.44 -2.86
CA ILE A 392 6.34 19.26 -2.12
C ILE A 392 6.75 20.72 -2.04
N GLN A 393 8.04 21.04 -2.00
CA GLN A 393 8.52 22.43 -2.06
C GLN A 393 8.17 23.09 -3.40
N LEU A 394 8.25 22.35 -4.51
CA LEU A 394 7.82 22.83 -5.83
C LEU A 394 6.31 23.10 -5.86
N VAL A 395 5.50 22.26 -5.22
CA VAL A 395 4.04 22.51 -5.09
C VAL A 395 3.78 23.81 -4.32
N ILE A 396 4.43 23.96 -3.16
CA ILE A 396 4.25 25.17 -2.31
C ILE A 396 4.67 26.42 -3.07
N TRP A 397 5.81 26.38 -3.77
CA TRP A 397 6.28 27.48 -4.58
C TRP A 397 5.28 27.84 -5.68
N ARG A 398 4.80 26.84 -6.44
CA ARG A 398 3.84 27.06 -7.53
C ARG A 398 2.49 27.59 -7.00
N SER A 399 2.03 27.09 -5.86
CA SER A 399 0.80 27.55 -5.23
C SER A 399 0.88 29.01 -4.76
N ARG A 400 2.07 29.47 -4.32
CA ARG A 400 2.33 30.87 -3.99
C ARG A 400 2.29 31.76 -5.22
N GLN A 401 2.90 31.33 -6.34
CA GLN A 401 2.86 32.08 -7.59
C GLN A 401 1.41 32.31 -8.09
N LEU A 402 0.59 31.27 -8.07
CA LEU A 402 -0.79 31.37 -8.51
C LEU A 402 -1.59 32.37 -7.64
N ARG A 403 -1.45 32.32 -6.31
CA ARG A 403 -2.10 33.28 -5.40
C ARG A 403 -1.61 34.72 -5.58
N GLY A 404 -0.33 34.90 -5.93
CA GLY A 404 0.21 36.22 -6.25
C GLY A 404 -0.36 36.82 -7.55
N LEU A 405 -0.69 35.98 -8.53
CA LEU A 405 -1.35 36.41 -9.77
C LEU A 405 -2.83 36.77 -9.52
N ASP A 406 -3.55 36.01 -8.69
CA ASP A 406 -4.94 36.29 -8.33
C ASP A 406 -5.11 37.56 -7.48
N SER A 407 -4.06 38.02 -6.78
CA SER A 407 -4.07 39.24 -5.97
C SER A 407 -3.61 40.50 -6.74
N ALA A 408 -3.10 40.30 -7.97
CA ALA A 408 -2.59 41.40 -8.84
C ALA A 408 -3.54 41.73 -10.01
N GLY A 409 -4.62 40.99 -10.21
CA GLY A 409 -5.70 41.23 -11.16
C GLY A 409 -7.02 41.51 -10.48
#